data_6d952c7c4a942715f1ef9d9528ee7ea5
#
_entry.id   6d952c7c4a942715f1ef9d9528ee7ea5
#
_cell.length_a   1.000
_cell.length_b   1.000
_cell.length_c   1.000
_cell.angle_alpha   90.00
_cell.angle_beta   90.00
_cell.angle_gamma   90.00
#
_symmetry.space_group_name_H-M   'P 1'
#
loop_
_entity.id
_entity.type
_entity.pdbx_description
1 polymer ?
#
loop_
_entity_poly.entity_id
_entity_poly.type
_entity_poly.pdbx_seq_one_letter_code
_entity_poly.pdbx_strand_id
1 'polypeptide(L)'
;MKVELIDFTGIGREDETWHAADVMIFTKQTRLNLTSGLMKEVKAWDAAKKQQELDYMAKTIKSSWEFVDVTFLLSGVSRAVAQQITRTRTASYAMQSMRVTDASSFGVVEGEKLDEQQRMAYRAAVDSSKFFYTELVKMGVALEDARGILPLNTECNIVCKYNFRTLTDLVKARKSLRAQGEYGQIVREMERLIVEAWPWSKPFFESDKDVAINMLEDIVKSIGFTTGKGMGLSLIHI
;
A
#
# COMPACT_ATOMS: atom_id res chain seq x y z
N MET A 1 5.42 0.13 -13.50
CA MET A 1 4.56 0.21 -12.31
C MET A 1 4.62 1.60 -11.71
N LYS A 2 3.47 2.20 -11.38
CA LYS A 2 3.33 3.49 -10.67
C LYS A 2 2.23 3.37 -9.63
N VAL A 3 2.42 3.98 -8.45
CA VAL A 3 1.42 4.10 -7.38
C VAL A 3 1.13 5.59 -7.18
N GLU A 4 -0.13 5.97 -7.21
CA GLU A 4 -0.57 7.35 -7.05
C GLU A 4 -1.65 7.42 -5.97
N LEU A 5 -1.49 8.33 -5.01
CA LEU A 5 -2.53 8.68 -4.04
C LEU A 5 -3.46 9.67 -4.73
N ILE A 6 -4.69 9.25 -5.05
CA ILE A 6 -5.64 10.06 -5.84
C ILE A 6 -6.73 10.71 -5.00
N ASP A 7 -6.98 10.18 -3.80
CA ASP A 7 -7.95 10.75 -2.86
C ASP A 7 -7.66 10.28 -1.44
N PHE A 8 -7.94 11.12 -0.45
CA PHE A 8 -7.85 10.81 0.97
C PHE A 8 -8.73 11.72 1.81
N THR A 9 -9.08 11.29 3.01
CA THR A 9 -9.87 12.07 3.94
C THR A 9 -9.18 13.40 4.25
N GLY A 10 -9.77 14.52 3.79
CA GLY A 10 -9.22 15.87 4.00
C GLY A 10 -8.59 16.53 2.79
N ILE A 11 -8.48 15.83 1.64
CA ILE A 11 -7.91 16.39 0.42
C ILE A 11 -8.56 17.71 0.03
N GLY A 12 -7.76 18.72 -0.33
CA GLY A 12 -8.22 20.04 -0.76
C GLY A 12 -8.75 20.94 0.36
N ARG A 13 -8.59 20.58 1.65
CA ARG A 13 -8.95 21.41 2.81
C ARG A 13 -7.75 22.25 3.27
N GLU A 14 -8.02 23.38 3.91
CA GLU A 14 -6.97 24.20 4.55
C GLU A 14 -6.20 23.42 5.63
N ASP A 15 -6.91 22.50 6.34
CA ASP A 15 -6.37 21.63 7.39
C ASP A 15 -6.01 20.21 6.87
N GLU A 16 -5.70 20.07 5.58
CA GLU A 16 -5.54 18.79 4.87
C GLU A 16 -4.68 17.77 5.64
N THR A 17 -3.52 18.20 6.14
CA THR A 17 -2.60 17.34 6.90
C THR A 17 -3.21 16.80 8.19
N TRP A 18 -4.06 17.58 8.88
CA TRP A 18 -4.58 17.23 10.20
C TRP A 18 -6.04 16.78 10.19
N HIS A 19 -6.78 17.01 9.10
CA HIS A 19 -8.22 16.72 9.08
C HIS A 19 -8.52 15.24 9.38
N ALA A 20 -7.78 14.31 8.78
CA ALA A 20 -7.91 12.87 9.05
C ALA A 20 -7.58 12.53 10.50
N ALA A 21 -6.55 13.15 11.08
CA ALA A 21 -6.19 13.03 12.49
C ALA A 21 -7.32 13.51 13.40
N ASP A 22 -7.91 14.67 13.10
CA ASP A 22 -9.02 15.22 13.85
C ASP A 22 -10.24 14.30 13.85
N VAL A 23 -10.56 13.68 12.71
CA VAL A 23 -11.64 12.68 12.61
C VAL A 23 -11.33 11.46 13.47
N MET A 24 -10.10 10.95 13.44
CA MET A 24 -9.69 9.81 14.25
C MET A 24 -9.73 10.11 15.75
N ILE A 25 -9.21 11.26 16.17
CA ILE A 25 -9.22 11.71 17.57
C ILE A 25 -10.67 11.91 18.04
N PHE A 26 -11.50 12.58 17.24
CA PHE A 26 -12.90 12.78 17.54
C PHE A 26 -13.65 11.45 17.74
N THR A 27 -13.49 10.51 16.83
CA THR A 27 -14.19 9.22 16.90
C THR A 27 -13.72 8.35 18.08
N LYS A 28 -12.46 8.51 18.54
CA LYS A 28 -11.98 7.87 19.77
C LYS A 28 -12.73 8.36 21.01
N GLN A 29 -13.11 9.64 21.06
CA GLN A 29 -13.77 10.25 22.20
C GLN A 29 -15.18 9.69 22.49
N THR A 30 -15.73 8.87 21.58
CA THR A 30 -17.02 8.18 21.80
C THR A 30 -17.08 7.38 23.11
N ARG A 31 -15.93 7.00 23.66
CA ARG A 31 -15.81 6.26 24.93
C ARG A 31 -15.88 7.16 26.17
N LEU A 32 -15.70 8.46 26.02
CA LEU A 32 -15.58 9.41 27.12
C LEU A 32 -16.77 10.39 27.15
N ASN A 33 -16.82 11.29 26.22
CA ASN A 33 -17.83 12.33 26.17
C ASN A 33 -18.04 12.81 24.74
N LEU A 34 -18.96 12.19 24.01
CA LEU A 34 -19.30 12.60 22.67
C LEU A 34 -20.39 13.67 22.71
N THR A 35 -20.00 14.93 22.53
CA THR A 35 -20.93 16.07 22.53
C THR A 35 -20.88 16.83 21.21
N SER A 36 -21.99 17.58 20.94
CA SER A 36 -21.97 18.55 19.84
C SER A 36 -20.96 19.65 20.16
N GLY A 37 -20.02 19.92 19.25
CA GLY A 37 -18.94 20.88 19.48
C GLY A 37 -17.57 20.27 19.77
N LEU A 38 -17.52 19.01 20.22
CA LEU A 38 -16.23 18.31 20.47
C LEU A 38 -15.30 18.31 19.25
N MET A 39 -15.83 18.17 18.03
CA MET A 39 -15.00 18.27 16.81
C MET A 39 -14.32 19.64 16.69
N LYS A 40 -15.01 20.72 17.07
CA LYS A 40 -14.43 22.08 17.09
C LYS A 40 -13.30 22.18 18.13
N GLU A 41 -13.50 21.57 19.30
CA GLU A 41 -12.48 21.52 20.36
C GLU A 41 -11.24 20.73 19.89
N VAL A 42 -11.42 19.55 19.31
CA VAL A 42 -10.32 18.73 18.77
C VAL A 42 -9.54 19.49 17.69
N LYS A 43 -10.24 20.18 16.79
CA LYS A 43 -9.59 21.01 15.77
C LYS A 43 -8.74 22.13 16.36
N ALA A 44 -9.14 22.67 17.50
CA ALA A 44 -8.42 23.74 18.20
C ALA A 44 -7.20 23.25 18.99
N TRP A 45 -6.98 21.94 19.12
CA TRP A 45 -5.77 21.42 19.77
C TRP A 45 -4.53 21.76 18.96
N ASP A 46 -3.43 22.03 19.62
CA ASP A 46 -2.13 22.19 18.99
C ASP A 46 -1.60 20.85 18.41
N ALA A 47 -0.63 20.95 17.51
CA ALA A 47 -0.07 19.78 16.83
C ALA A 47 0.59 18.78 17.81
N ALA A 48 1.22 19.25 18.89
CA ALA A 48 1.88 18.38 19.85
C ALA A 48 0.87 17.53 20.63
N LYS A 49 -0.24 18.12 21.06
CA LYS A 49 -1.33 17.40 21.72
C LYS A 49 -2.01 16.40 20.79
N LYS A 50 -2.24 16.77 19.53
CA LYS A 50 -2.77 15.83 18.51
C LYS A 50 -1.81 14.66 18.30
N GLN A 51 -0.51 14.92 18.13
CA GLN A 51 0.48 13.88 17.95
C GLN A 51 0.55 12.91 19.14
N GLN A 52 0.57 13.43 20.37
CA GLN A 52 0.57 12.60 21.57
C GLN A 52 -0.62 11.65 21.62
N GLU A 53 -1.80 12.14 21.24
CA GLU A 53 -3.03 11.35 21.19
C GLU A 53 -2.95 10.27 20.09
N LEU A 54 -2.44 10.61 18.92
CA LEU A 54 -2.26 9.68 17.81
C LEU A 54 -1.24 8.59 18.13
N ASP A 55 -0.12 8.92 18.78
CA ASP A 55 0.88 7.95 19.22
C ASP A 55 0.29 6.93 20.20
N TYR A 56 -0.57 7.36 21.10
CA TYR A 56 -1.35 6.47 21.95
C TYR A 56 -2.31 5.60 21.14
N MET A 57 -3.03 6.18 20.18
CA MET A 57 -3.98 5.46 19.34
C MET A 57 -3.31 4.42 18.46
N ALA A 58 -2.11 4.69 17.94
CA ALA A 58 -1.34 3.76 17.12
C ALA A 58 -1.06 2.42 17.84
N LYS A 59 -1.00 2.46 19.18
CA LYS A 59 -0.70 1.29 20.03
C LYS A 59 -1.94 0.63 20.63
N THR A 60 -3.11 1.28 20.59
CA THR A 60 -4.24 0.84 21.43
C THR A 60 -5.58 0.68 20.72
N ILE A 61 -6.05 1.66 19.94
CA ILE A 61 -7.45 1.74 19.49
C ILE A 61 -7.52 1.77 17.97
N LYS A 62 -7.82 0.63 17.38
CA LYS A 62 -7.90 0.50 15.91
C LYS A 62 -9.26 0.88 15.30
N SER A 63 -10.34 0.90 16.09
CA SER A 63 -11.68 1.14 15.54
C SER A 63 -11.86 2.54 14.95
N SER A 64 -11.21 3.55 15.53
CA SER A 64 -11.26 4.92 15.02
C SER A 64 -10.55 5.11 13.67
N TRP A 65 -9.62 4.20 13.31
CA TRP A 65 -8.90 4.28 12.05
C TRP A 65 -9.77 3.92 10.84
N GLU A 66 -10.91 3.29 11.07
CA GLU A 66 -11.87 2.93 10.02
C GLU A 66 -12.67 4.13 9.50
N PHE A 67 -12.62 5.27 10.19
CA PHE A 67 -13.31 6.52 9.78
C PHE A 67 -12.51 7.37 8.78
N VAL A 68 -11.31 6.93 8.42
CA VAL A 68 -10.42 7.64 7.51
C VAL A 68 -10.15 6.75 6.32
N ASP A 69 -10.37 7.28 5.13
CA ASP A 69 -10.24 6.58 3.85
C ASP A 69 -9.09 7.13 3.02
N VAL A 70 -8.53 6.26 2.18
CA VAL A 70 -7.50 6.58 1.18
C VAL A 70 -7.78 5.83 -0.10
N THR A 71 -7.52 6.44 -1.25
CA THR A 71 -7.72 5.83 -2.57
C THR A 71 -6.46 5.95 -3.41
N PHE A 72 -6.01 4.84 -3.95
CA PHE A 72 -4.83 4.77 -4.81
C PHE A 72 -5.21 4.33 -6.22
N LEU A 73 -4.51 4.89 -7.21
CA LEU A 73 -4.40 4.31 -8.54
C LEU A 73 -3.07 3.56 -8.65
N LEU A 74 -3.13 2.29 -9.00
CA LEU A 74 -1.98 1.46 -9.33
C LEU A 74 -1.97 1.26 -10.84
N SER A 75 -0.92 1.73 -11.50
CA SER A 75 -0.77 1.63 -12.94
C SER A 75 0.39 0.72 -13.32
N GLY A 76 0.20 -0.11 -14.36
CA GLY A 76 1.21 -1.03 -14.86
C GLY A 76 1.58 -2.10 -13.83
N VAL A 77 0.62 -2.60 -13.04
CA VAL A 77 0.80 -3.72 -12.12
C VAL A 77 0.40 -5.02 -12.80
N SER A 78 1.03 -6.13 -12.42
CA SER A 78 0.64 -7.44 -12.96
C SER A 78 -0.75 -7.85 -12.48
N ARG A 79 -1.50 -8.56 -13.33
CA ARG A 79 -2.76 -9.19 -12.92
C ARG A 79 -2.55 -10.20 -11.79
N ALA A 80 -1.39 -10.84 -11.73
CA ALA A 80 -1.02 -11.72 -10.63
C ALA A 80 -1.05 -10.99 -9.28
N VAL A 81 -0.45 -9.79 -9.20
CA VAL A 81 -0.49 -8.96 -8.00
C VAL A 81 -1.88 -8.37 -7.77
N ALA A 82 -2.56 -7.92 -8.81
CA ALA A 82 -3.94 -7.42 -8.68
C ALA A 82 -4.88 -8.46 -8.07
N GLN A 83 -4.75 -9.75 -8.45
CA GLN A 83 -5.50 -10.84 -7.81
C GLN A 83 -5.15 -11.03 -6.32
N GLN A 84 -3.92 -10.77 -5.92
CA GLN A 84 -3.52 -10.83 -4.50
C GLN A 84 -4.05 -9.63 -3.71
N ILE A 85 -4.00 -8.43 -4.27
CA ILE A 85 -4.49 -7.19 -3.67
C ILE A 85 -5.98 -7.30 -3.37
N THR A 86 -6.78 -7.78 -4.32
CA THR A 86 -8.25 -7.92 -4.19
C THR A 86 -8.69 -8.96 -3.14
N ARG A 87 -7.78 -9.73 -2.59
CA ARG A 87 -8.09 -10.62 -1.45
C ARG A 87 -8.27 -9.90 -0.13
N THR A 88 -7.85 -8.65 -0.03
CA THR A 88 -8.17 -7.78 1.11
C THR A 88 -9.62 -7.34 1.00
N ARG A 89 -10.53 -8.04 1.71
CA ARG A 89 -11.99 -7.93 1.50
C ARG A 89 -12.62 -6.65 2.06
N THR A 90 -12.00 -6.02 3.05
CA THR A 90 -12.46 -4.77 3.67
C THR A 90 -11.97 -3.54 2.88
N ALA A 91 -12.11 -3.59 1.56
CA ALA A 91 -11.64 -2.57 0.63
C ALA A 91 -12.54 -2.55 -0.62
N SER A 92 -12.44 -1.49 -1.41
CA SER A 92 -13.13 -1.38 -2.70
C SER A 92 -12.14 -1.36 -3.85
N TYR A 93 -12.48 -2.01 -4.97
CA TYR A 93 -11.61 -2.16 -6.11
C TYR A 93 -12.33 -1.89 -7.42
N ALA A 94 -11.68 -1.14 -8.31
CA ALA A 94 -12.09 -0.98 -9.71
C ALA A 94 -10.89 -1.31 -10.60
N MET A 95 -10.95 -2.46 -11.31
CA MET A 95 -9.86 -2.95 -12.15
C MET A 95 -10.21 -2.78 -13.60
N GLN A 96 -9.25 -2.35 -14.42
CA GLN A 96 -9.37 -2.26 -15.87
C GLN A 96 -9.81 -3.61 -16.46
N SER A 97 -10.91 -3.57 -17.21
CA SER A 97 -11.52 -4.78 -17.78
C SER A 97 -10.85 -5.18 -19.08
N MET A 98 -10.32 -6.40 -19.14
CA MET A 98 -9.85 -7.02 -20.37
C MET A 98 -10.96 -7.75 -21.14
N ARG A 99 -12.22 -7.63 -20.73
CA ARG A 99 -13.38 -8.14 -21.52
C ARG A 99 -13.74 -7.19 -22.64
N VAL A 100 -13.51 -5.89 -22.43
CA VAL A 100 -13.93 -4.81 -23.34
C VAL A 100 -12.75 -3.96 -23.81
N THR A 101 -11.58 -4.13 -23.22
CA THR A 101 -10.36 -3.41 -23.60
C THR A 101 -9.41 -4.37 -24.32
N ASP A 102 -8.98 -4.00 -25.52
CA ASP A 102 -7.96 -4.74 -26.26
C ASP A 102 -6.62 -4.68 -25.51
N ALA A 103 -6.10 -5.83 -25.16
CA ALA A 103 -4.85 -5.98 -24.40
C ALA A 103 -3.60 -6.14 -25.30
N SER A 104 -3.71 -5.99 -26.62
CA SER A 104 -2.59 -6.13 -27.56
C SER A 104 -1.40 -5.22 -27.19
N SER A 105 -1.68 -4.02 -26.72
CA SER A 105 -0.68 -3.01 -26.33
C SER A 105 -0.21 -3.10 -24.88
N PHE A 106 -0.82 -3.96 -24.05
CA PHE A 106 -0.48 -4.03 -22.64
C PHE A 106 0.93 -4.60 -22.45
N GLY A 107 1.69 -4.03 -21.53
CA GLY A 107 2.97 -4.54 -21.11
C GLY A 107 2.84 -5.85 -20.32
N VAL A 108 3.97 -6.36 -19.90
CA VAL A 108 4.10 -7.53 -19.01
C VAL A 108 5.12 -7.22 -17.93
N VAL A 109 4.77 -7.48 -16.68
CA VAL A 109 5.68 -7.33 -15.56
C VAL A 109 6.58 -8.56 -15.47
N GLU A 110 7.89 -8.36 -15.64
CA GLU A 110 8.86 -9.43 -15.53
C GLU A 110 9.20 -9.74 -14.06
N GLY A 111 9.55 -11.00 -13.78
CA GLY A 111 10.02 -11.40 -12.46
C GLY A 111 11.39 -10.78 -12.14
N GLU A 112 11.55 -10.23 -10.94
CA GLU A 112 12.80 -9.57 -10.50
C GLU A 112 14.00 -10.50 -10.41
N LYS A 113 13.74 -11.79 -10.15
CA LYS A 113 14.80 -12.79 -9.85
C LYS A 113 15.25 -13.61 -11.05
N LEU A 114 14.84 -13.26 -12.27
CA LEU A 114 15.24 -13.94 -13.47
C LEU A 114 16.69 -13.55 -13.86
N ASP A 115 17.55 -14.56 -14.11
CA ASP A 115 18.82 -14.33 -14.79
C ASP A 115 18.59 -14.00 -16.28
N GLU A 116 19.64 -13.67 -17.02
CA GLU A 116 19.51 -13.23 -18.41
C GLU A 116 18.96 -14.34 -19.33
N GLN A 117 19.39 -15.57 -19.16
CA GLN A 117 18.92 -16.70 -19.97
C GLN A 117 17.43 -17.00 -19.66
N GLN A 118 17.05 -16.99 -18.38
CA GLN A 118 15.65 -17.16 -17.95
C GLN A 118 14.79 -16.03 -18.48
N ARG A 119 15.29 -14.79 -18.46
CA ARG A 119 14.59 -13.61 -18.96
C ARG A 119 14.34 -13.70 -20.47
N MET A 120 15.31 -14.14 -21.25
CA MET A 120 15.15 -14.37 -22.69
C MET A 120 14.06 -15.42 -22.96
N ALA A 121 14.10 -16.56 -22.28
CA ALA A 121 13.09 -17.60 -22.42
C ALA A 121 11.70 -17.12 -22.02
N TYR A 122 11.62 -16.36 -20.91
CA TYR A 122 10.38 -15.75 -20.42
C TYR A 122 9.79 -14.79 -21.46
N ARG A 123 10.59 -13.88 -22.02
CA ARG A 123 10.16 -12.93 -23.05
C ARG A 123 9.66 -13.65 -24.31
N ALA A 124 10.37 -14.65 -24.80
CA ALA A 124 9.94 -15.42 -25.97
C ALA A 124 8.56 -16.07 -25.77
N ALA A 125 8.29 -16.61 -24.58
CA ALA A 125 6.99 -17.19 -24.24
C ALA A 125 5.88 -16.12 -24.19
N VAL A 126 6.17 -14.96 -23.59
CA VAL A 126 5.26 -13.81 -23.51
C VAL A 126 4.93 -13.28 -24.90
N ASP A 127 5.94 -13.07 -25.75
CA ASP A 127 5.78 -12.53 -27.10
C ASP A 127 4.96 -13.49 -27.98
N SER A 128 5.19 -14.79 -27.84
CA SER A 128 4.37 -15.82 -28.51
C SER A 128 2.90 -15.75 -28.09
N SER A 129 2.66 -15.65 -26.78
CA SER A 129 1.30 -15.53 -26.23
C SER A 129 0.59 -14.27 -26.73
N LYS A 130 1.25 -13.12 -26.73
CA LYS A 130 0.72 -11.85 -27.24
C LYS A 130 0.45 -11.90 -28.74
N PHE A 131 1.36 -12.53 -29.51
CA PHE A 131 1.17 -12.74 -30.93
C PHE A 131 -0.12 -13.52 -31.21
N PHE A 132 -0.31 -14.66 -30.56
CA PHE A 132 -1.53 -15.46 -30.76
C PHE A 132 -2.80 -14.76 -30.26
N TYR A 133 -2.73 -14.00 -29.17
CA TYR A 133 -3.83 -13.17 -28.73
C TYR A 133 -4.26 -12.20 -29.84
N THR A 134 -3.30 -11.50 -30.45
CA THR A 134 -3.55 -10.54 -31.51
C THR A 134 -4.16 -11.20 -32.75
N GLU A 135 -3.67 -12.40 -33.12
CA GLU A 135 -4.23 -13.17 -34.24
C GLU A 135 -5.68 -13.62 -33.97
N LEU A 136 -5.98 -14.11 -32.75
CA LEU A 136 -7.33 -14.46 -32.34
C LEU A 136 -8.30 -13.27 -32.45
N VAL A 137 -7.88 -12.09 -32.00
CA VAL A 137 -8.67 -10.85 -32.11
C VAL A 137 -8.92 -10.48 -33.60
N LYS A 138 -7.88 -10.58 -34.45
CA LYS A 138 -8.02 -10.35 -35.90
C LYS A 138 -8.97 -11.33 -36.56
N MET A 139 -9.04 -12.57 -36.10
CA MET A 139 -9.96 -13.60 -36.54
C MET A 139 -11.39 -13.37 -36.04
N GLY A 140 -11.64 -12.33 -35.25
CA GLY A 140 -12.96 -11.99 -34.74
C GLY A 140 -13.35 -12.71 -33.43
N VAL A 141 -12.40 -13.34 -32.75
CA VAL A 141 -12.65 -13.93 -31.44
C VAL A 141 -12.93 -12.81 -30.44
N ALA A 142 -13.97 -12.94 -29.63
CA ALA A 142 -14.32 -11.96 -28.61
C ALA A 142 -13.16 -11.75 -27.63
N LEU A 143 -12.92 -10.49 -27.22
CA LEU A 143 -11.82 -10.14 -26.30
C LEU A 143 -11.86 -10.93 -24.98
N GLU A 144 -13.07 -11.24 -24.49
CA GLU A 144 -13.29 -12.02 -23.27
C GLU A 144 -12.79 -13.46 -23.36
N ASP A 145 -12.77 -14.03 -24.57
CA ASP A 145 -12.25 -15.37 -24.82
C ASP A 145 -10.78 -15.34 -25.21
N ALA A 146 -10.39 -14.43 -26.11
CA ALA A 146 -9.02 -14.28 -26.59
C ALA A 146 -8.03 -14.02 -25.41
N ARG A 147 -8.42 -13.21 -24.43
CA ARG A 147 -7.58 -12.90 -23.26
C ARG A 147 -7.19 -14.13 -22.43
N GLY A 148 -7.86 -15.27 -22.62
CA GLY A 148 -7.58 -16.50 -21.88
C GLY A 148 -6.16 -17.04 -22.08
N ILE A 149 -5.48 -16.66 -23.17
CA ILE A 149 -4.11 -17.09 -23.44
C ILE A 149 -3.04 -16.08 -22.96
N LEU A 150 -3.46 -14.92 -22.45
CA LEU A 150 -2.51 -13.92 -21.95
C LEU A 150 -1.91 -14.36 -20.60
N PRO A 151 -0.60 -14.11 -20.38
CA PRO A 151 0.04 -14.47 -19.13
C PRO A 151 -0.51 -13.67 -17.94
N LEU A 152 -0.48 -14.26 -16.73
CA LEU A 152 -0.90 -13.60 -15.48
C LEU A 152 -0.09 -12.33 -15.17
N ASN A 153 1.09 -12.20 -15.72
CA ASN A 153 1.91 -11.01 -15.56
C ASN A 153 1.60 -9.89 -16.56
N THR A 154 0.55 -10.05 -17.39
CA THR A 154 0.03 -8.94 -18.21
C THR A 154 -0.32 -7.77 -17.32
N GLU A 155 0.11 -6.57 -17.71
CA GLU A 155 -0.15 -5.34 -16.97
C GLU A 155 -1.65 -5.02 -16.92
N CYS A 156 -2.05 -4.40 -15.84
CA CYS A 156 -3.37 -3.80 -15.68
C CYS A 156 -3.30 -2.59 -14.75
N ASN A 157 -4.37 -1.80 -14.76
CA ASN A 157 -4.56 -0.70 -13.84
C ASN A 157 -5.69 -1.04 -12.87
N ILE A 158 -5.53 -0.64 -11.61
CA ILE A 158 -6.53 -0.88 -10.57
C ILE A 158 -6.61 0.32 -9.63
N VAL A 159 -7.83 0.78 -9.36
CA VAL A 159 -8.12 1.72 -8.29
C VAL A 159 -8.46 0.91 -7.04
N CYS A 160 -7.85 1.27 -5.91
CA CYS A 160 -8.04 0.61 -4.63
C CYS A 160 -8.40 1.65 -3.57
N LYS A 161 -9.53 1.46 -2.88
CA LYS A 161 -9.91 2.29 -1.73
C LYS A 161 -9.83 1.46 -0.45
N TYR A 162 -9.14 2.00 0.57
CA TYR A 162 -9.01 1.39 1.89
C TYR A 162 -9.41 2.38 2.97
N ASN A 163 -10.00 1.88 4.06
CA ASN A 163 -9.90 2.64 5.29
C ASN A 163 -8.48 2.50 5.89
N PHE A 164 -8.10 3.44 6.73
CA PHE A 164 -6.72 3.54 7.23
C PHE A 164 -6.30 2.31 8.05
N ARG A 165 -7.21 1.66 8.79
CA ARG A 165 -6.93 0.41 9.49
C ARG A 165 -6.56 -0.71 8.53
N THR A 166 -7.39 -0.93 7.51
CA THR A 166 -7.14 -1.95 6.49
C THR A 166 -5.83 -1.72 5.77
N LEU A 167 -5.50 -0.46 5.42
CA LEU A 167 -4.23 -0.10 4.80
C LEU A 167 -3.04 -0.43 5.70
N THR A 168 -3.07 -0.03 6.97
CA THR A 168 -1.97 -0.29 7.91
C THR A 168 -1.74 -1.79 8.14
N ASP A 169 -2.81 -2.55 8.30
CA ASP A 169 -2.73 -4.02 8.46
C ASP A 169 -2.19 -4.67 7.17
N LEU A 170 -2.58 -4.19 5.98
CA LEU A 170 -2.06 -4.64 4.68
C LEU A 170 -0.56 -4.36 4.54
N VAL A 171 -0.12 -3.14 4.83
CA VAL A 171 1.28 -2.72 4.75
C VAL A 171 2.13 -3.57 5.70
N LYS A 172 1.75 -3.72 6.97
CA LYS A 172 2.46 -4.55 7.95
C LYS A 172 2.59 -6.00 7.49
N ALA A 173 1.53 -6.56 6.91
CA ALA A 173 1.53 -7.95 6.43
C ALA A 173 2.39 -8.18 5.18
N ARG A 174 2.53 -7.18 4.30
CA ARG A 174 3.15 -7.31 2.98
C ARG A 174 4.46 -6.57 2.79
N LYS A 175 4.85 -5.72 3.74
CA LYS A 175 6.16 -5.04 3.76
C LYS A 175 7.33 -6.01 3.96
N SER A 176 7.08 -7.20 4.49
CA SER A 176 8.11 -8.20 4.77
C SER A 176 8.74 -8.73 3.47
N LEU A 177 10.01 -9.16 3.57
CA LEU A 177 10.79 -9.76 2.47
C LEU A 177 10.19 -11.08 1.92
N ARG A 178 9.22 -11.67 2.61
CA ARG A 178 8.52 -12.89 2.16
C ARG A 178 7.37 -12.61 1.19
N ALA A 179 6.94 -11.35 1.04
CA ALA A 179 5.94 -10.99 0.04
C ALA A 179 6.56 -11.07 -1.37
N GLN A 180 5.72 -11.29 -2.39
CA GLN A 180 6.15 -11.15 -3.78
C GLN A 180 6.78 -9.77 -3.97
N GLY A 181 7.92 -9.66 -4.68
CA GLY A 181 8.69 -8.43 -4.82
C GLY A 181 7.84 -7.25 -5.26
N GLU A 182 7.07 -7.40 -6.35
CA GLU A 182 6.15 -6.39 -6.86
C GLU A 182 5.13 -5.93 -5.81
N TYR A 183 4.49 -6.87 -5.08
CA TYR A 183 3.52 -6.51 -4.04
C TYR A 183 4.16 -5.74 -2.88
N GLY A 184 5.36 -6.17 -2.48
CA GLY A 184 6.13 -5.48 -1.45
C GLY A 184 6.50 -4.05 -1.85
N GLN A 185 6.85 -3.81 -3.13
CA GLN A 185 7.12 -2.47 -3.66
C GLN A 185 5.86 -1.59 -3.62
N ILE A 186 4.72 -2.12 -4.05
CA ILE A 186 3.44 -1.38 -4.05
C ILE A 186 3.10 -0.91 -2.62
N VAL A 187 3.14 -1.80 -1.63
CA VAL A 187 2.72 -1.43 -0.27
C VAL A 187 3.70 -0.47 0.40
N ARG A 188 5.01 -0.56 0.10
CA ARG A 188 5.99 0.43 0.57
C ARG A 188 5.74 1.81 -0.03
N GLU A 189 5.37 1.87 -1.31
CA GLU A 189 5.06 3.13 -1.97
C GLU A 189 3.74 3.73 -1.45
N MET A 190 2.72 2.90 -1.17
CA MET A 190 1.50 3.35 -0.50
C MET A 190 1.81 3.96 0.87
N GLU A 191 2.64 3.29 1.70
CA GLU A 191 3.09 3.80 3.00
C GLU A 191 3.80 5.15 2.85
N ARG A 192 4.75 5.25 1.91
CA ARG A 192 5.50 6.48 1.65
C ARG A 192 4.58 7.65 1.32
N LEU A 193 3.64 7.45 0.41
CA LEU A 193 2.69 8.47 -0.02
C LEU A 193 1.77 8.95 1.13
N ILE A 194 1.33 8.02 1.98
CA ILE A 194 0.50 8.39 3.14
C ILE A 194 1.31 9.13 4.20
N VAL A 195 2.54 8.69 4.48
CA VAL A 195 3.40 9.41 5.44
C VAL A 195 3.79 10.80 4.92
N GLU A 196 3.90 10.98 3.60
CA GLU A 196 4.12 12.28 2.99
C GLU A 196 2.90 13.20 3.13
N ALA A 197 1.69 12.70 2.86
CA ALA A 197 0.45 13.46 3.02
C ALA A 197 0.10 13.71 4.51
N TRP A 198 0.36 12.71 5.36
CA TRP A 198 0.07 12.71 6.79
C TRP A 198 1.29 12.31 7.61
N PRO A 199 2.25 13.22 7.88
CA PRO A 199 3.47 12.90 8.65
C PRO A 199 3.22 12.27 10.02
N TRP A 200 2.10 12.61 10.66
CA TRP A 200 1.64 12.04 11.92
C TRP A 200 1.32 10.53 11.84
N SER A 201 1.12 10.01 10.64
CA SER A 201 0.68 8.61 10.44
C SER A 201 1.79 7.57 10.59
N LYS A 202 3.07 7.98 10.58
CA LYS A 202 4.24 7.09 10.59
C LYS A 202 4.18 6.00 11.69
N PRO A 203 3.85 6.31 12.97
CA PRO A 203 3.79 5.30 14.03
C PRO A 203 2.77 4.18 13.79
N PHE A 204 1.75 4.43 12.96
CA PHE A 204 0.71 3.46 12.66
C PHE A 204 1.19 2.32 11.74
N PHE A 205 2.27 2.53 10.99
CA PHE A 205 2.86 1.54 10.08
C PHE A 205 4.01 0.74 10.71
N GLU A 206 4.44 1.08 11.93
CA GLU A 206 5.47 0.34 12.65
C GLU A 206 4.91 -1.00 13.15
N SER A 207 5.67 -2.08 12.96
CA SER A 207 5.37 -3.38 13.56
C SER A 207 5.94 -3.46 14.97
N ASP A 208 5.44 -4.39 15.79
CA ASP A 208 5.99 -4.61 17.14
C ASP A 208 7.50 -4.94 17.09
N LYS A 209 7.98 -5.56 16.01
CA LYS A 209 9.40 -5.81 15.76
C LYS A 209 10.16 -4.53 15.46
N ASP A 210 9.60 -3.64 14.64
CA ASP A 210 10.23 -2.35 14.32
C ASP A 210 10.30 -1.48 15.58
N VAL A 211 9.24 -1.48 16.40
CA VAL A 211 9.23 -0.79 17.70
C VAL A 211 10.31 -1.34 18.64
N ALA A 212 10.47 -2.66 18.72
CA ALA A 212 11.51 -3.29 19.54
C ALA A 212 12.92 -2.97 19.03
N ILE A 213 13.13 -2.96 17.72
CA ILE A 213 14.41 -2.60 17.10
C ILE A 213 14.75 -1.13 17.39
N ASN A 214 13.81 -0.22 17.19
CA ASN A 214 13.99 1.21 17.46
C ASN A 214 14.32 1.45 18.95
N MET A 215 13.62 0.76 19.87
CA MET A 215 13.94 0.83 21.31
C MET A 215 15.35 0.34 21.63
N LEU A 216 15.79 -0.75 21.01
CA LEU A 216 17.15 -1.27 21.18
C LEU A 216 18.19 -0.29 20.62
N GLU A 217 17.94 0.31 19.45
CA GLU A 217 18.82 1.33 18.88
C GLU A 217 18.93 2.57 19.77
N ASP A 218 17.83 3.02 20.36
CA ASP A 218 17.83 4.16 21.29
C ASP A 218 18.57 3.85 22.57
N ILE A 219 18.45 2.62 23.12
CA ILE A 219 19.23 2.15 24.26
C ILE A 219 20.72 2.12 23.89
N VAL A 220 21.09 1.56 22.75
CA VAL A 220 22.49 1.49 22.29
C VAL A 220 23.08 2.88 22.12
N LYS A 221 22.33 3.83 21.57
CA LYS A 221 22.75 5.24 21.47
C LYS A 221 22.94 5.88 22.86
N SER A 222 22.01 5.62 23.79
CA SER A 222 22.05 6.21 25.14
C SER A 222 23.24 5.73 25.97
N ILE A 223 23.75 4.51 25.76
CA ILE A 223 24.93 3.95 26.41
C ILE A 223 26.25 4.26 25.69
N GLY A 224 26.21 5.14 24.68
CA GLY A 224 27.42 5.64 24.00
C GLY A 224 28.10 4.65 23.06
N PHE A 225 27.45 3.55 22.71
CA PHE A 225 27.94 2.66 21.66
C PHE A 225 27.66 3.29 20.27
N THR A 226 28.62 3.99 19.71
CA THR A 226 28.62 4.34 18.31
C THR A 226 28.92 3.06 17.51
N THR A 227 27.93 2.53 16.80
CA THR A 227 28.17 1.49 15.81
C THR A 227 29.03 2.08 14.70
N GLY A 228 30.32 1.74 14.70
CA GLY A 228 31.23 2.06 13.62
C GLY A 228 30.65 1.50 12.33
N LYS A 229 30.67 2.30 11.24
CA LYS A 229 30.39 1.85 9.90
C LYS A 229 31.22 0.61 9.59
N GLY A 230 30.61 -0.57 9.55
CA GLY A 230 31.32 -1.76 9.11
C GLY A 230 30.90 -3.13 9.66
N MET A 231 29.89 -3.23 10.53
CA MET A 231 29.36 -4.56 10.85
C MET A 231 27.89 -4.65 10.43
N GLY A 232 27.67 -5.26 9.28
CA GLY A 232 26.36 -5.80 8.93
C GLY A 232 26.00 -6.85 9.99
N LEU A 233 25.07 -6.52 10.88
CA LEU A 233 24.41 -7.50 11.72
C LEU A 233 23.58 -8.41 10.83
N SER A 234 24.22 -9.46 10.32
CA SER A 234 23.54 -10.67 9.85
C SER A 234 22.93 -11.32 11.09
N LEU A 235 21.75 -10.87 11.49
CA LEU A 235 20.94 -11.52 12.50
C LEU A 235 20.27 -12.76 11.91
N ILE A 236 20.99 -13.87 12.11
CA ILE A 236 20.52 -15.22 12.46
C ILE A 236 19.05 -15.51 12.11
N HIS A 237 18.92 -16.38 11.12
CA HIS A 237 17.73 -17.19 10.88
C HIS A 237 17.47 -18.10 12.09
N ILE A 238 16.39 -17.83 12.83
CA ILE A 238 15.60 -18.81 13.56
C ILE A 238 14.15 -18.69 13.09
#